data_b7893536a9077b42587846536c6122b4
#
_entry.id   b7893536a9077b42587846536c6122b4
#
_cell.length_a   1.000
_cell.length_b   1.000
_cell.length_c   1.000
_cell.angle_alpha   90.00
_cell.angle_beta   90.00
_cell.angle_gamma   90.00
#
_symmetry.space_group_name_H-M   'P 1'
#
loop_
_entity.id
_entity.type
_entity.pdbx_description
1 polymer ?
#
loop_
_entity_poly.entity_id
_entity_poly.type
_entity_poly.pdbx_seq_one_letter_code
_entity_poly.pdbx_strand_id
1 'polypeptide(L)'
;MVEKVFVAMLVSVLAALAGAAEPPAFSEKWATRATIEQVREGGFVIYMRHGSTDSSKPDRFPQVDLNDCSTQRPLTDEGRQVASDVGKAIRRARWPIAEILVSPLCRARESAELAFGSGFAVHPQLMYSGNMTDPEKQPVAATTRLLLAKPVPPASNRLIVAHAPNLMDVMGYFPKPEGTVVLFRPHGDAGFEYIASIAPKQWAELLK
;
A
#
# COMPACT_ATOMS: atom_id res chain seq x y z
N MET A 1 -65.42 -47.21 21.88
CA MET A 1 -64.65 -45.95 22.09
C MET A 1 -63.16 -46.28 21.94
N VAL A 2 -62.59 -45.84 20.86
CA VAL A 2 -61.17 -46.12 20.55
C VAL A 2 -60.43 -44.79 20.62
N GLU A 3 -59.59 -44.59 21.67
CA GLU A 3 -58.75 -43.43 21.87
C GLU A 3 -57.58 -43.49 20.87
N LYS A 4 -57.46 -42.43 20.05
CA LYS A 4 -56.32 -42.20 19.19
C LYS A 4 -55.25 -41.43 19.92
N VAL A 5 -54.14 -42.10 20.24
CA VAL A 5 -52.92 -41.43 20.78
C VAL A 5 -52.15 -40.81 19.60
N PHE A 6 -52.06 -39.50 19.59
CA PHE A 6 -51.18 -38.75 18.68
C PHE A 6 -49.78 -38.66 19.33
N VAL A 7 -48.82 -39.36 18.74
CA VAL A 7 -47.39 -39.15 19.08
C VAL A 7 -46.87 -38.01 18.23
N ALA A 8 -46.59 -36.87 18.85
CA ALA A 8 -45.90 -35.74 18.21
C ALA A 8 -44.39 -35.96 18.18
N MET A 9 -43.85 -36.18 16.98
CA MET A 9 -42.44 -36.35 16.74
C MET A 9 -41.79 -34.96 16.65
N LEU A 10 -41.05 -34.55 17.72
CA LEU A 10 -40.24 -33.32 17.72
C LEU A 10 -38.99 -33.56 16.87
N VAL A 11 -38.92 -32.93 15.67
CA VAL A 11 -37.71 -32.91 14.87
C VAL A 11 -36.86 -31.71 15.32
N SER A 12 -35.80 -31.98 16.10
CA SER A 12 -34.82 -30.96 16.49
C SER A 12 -33.87 -30.72 15.32
N VAL A 13 -34.05 -29.56 14.64
CA VAL A 13 -33.09 -29.09 13.65
C VAL A 13 -31.90 -28.43 14.36
N LEU A 14 -30.78 -29.15 14.45
CA LEU A 14 -29.50 -28.58 14.85
C LEU A 14 -28.99 -27.71 13.68
N ALA A 15 -29.14 -26.40 13.77
CA ALA A 15 -28.46 -25.47 12.90
C ALA A 15 -26.95 -25.44 13.27
N ALA A 16 -26.12 -26.08 12.44
CA ALA A 16 -24.67 -25.93 12.54
C ALA A 16 -24.29 -24.50 12.16
N LEU A 17 -23.91 -23.71 13.14
CA LEU A 17 -23.25 -22.42 12.93
C LEU A 17 -21.86 -22.71 12.30
N ALA A 18 -21.77 -22.68 10.99
CA ALA A 18 -20.49 -22.62 10.29
C ALA A 18 -19.85 -21.27 10.66
N GLY A 19 -18.94 -21.29 11.62
CA GLY A 19 -18.10 -20.15 11.93
C GLY A 19 -17.32 -19.78 10.67
N ALA A 20 -17.54 -18.58 10.12
CA ALA A 20 -16.71 -18.04 9.07
C ALA A 20 -15.28 -17.98 9.63
N ALA A 21 -14.35 -18.75 9.03
CA ALA A 21 -12.95 -18.67 9.38
C ALA A 21 -12.48 -17.23 9.14
N GLU A 22 -11.83 -16.62 10.15
CA GLU A 22 -11.20 -15.31 9.94
C GLU A 22 -10.23 -15.41 8.76
N PRO A 23 -10.23 -14.40 7.86
CA PRO A 23 -9.27 -14.39 6.76
C PRO A 23 -7.85 -14.49 7.34
N PRO A 24 -6.96 -15.26 6.70
CA PRO A 24 -5.61 -15.45 7.21
C PRO A 24 -4.91 -14.10 7.36
N ALA A 25 -4.22 -13.90 8.49
CA ALA A 25 -3.45 -12.69 8.73
C ALA A 25 -2.42 -12.49 7.61
N PHE A 26 -2.23 -11.22 7.17
CA PHE A 26 -1.25 -10.91 6.13
C PHE A 26 0.14 -11.40 6.54
N SER A 27 0.81 -12.13 5.63
CA SER A 27 2.18 -12.61 5.82
C SER A 27 3.15 -11.83 4.94
N GLU A 28 4.05 -11.07 5.56
CA GLU A 28 5.08 -10.30 4.86
C GLU A 28 6.16 -11.22 4.28
N LYS A 29 6.53 -10.96 3.02
CA LYS A 29 7.64 -11.62 2.33
C LYS A 29 8.71 -10.58 2.01
N TRP A 30 9.96 -10.87 2.31
CA TRP A 30 11.07 -10.00 1.96
C TRP A 30 11.59 -10.31 0.57
N ALA A 31 11.96 -9.26 -0.16
CA ALA A 31 12.53 -9.39 -1.50
C ALA A 31 13.89 -10.10 -1.45
N THR A 32 14.21 -10.77 -2.54
CA THR A 32 15.51 -11.41 -2.80
C THR A 32 16.19 -10.73 -3.99
N ARG A 33 17.46 -11.08 -4.28
CA ARG A 33 18.12 -10.62 -5.51
C ARG A 33 17.38 -11.04 -6.76
N ALA A 34 16.81 -12.24 -6.78
CA ALA A 34 15.95 -12.68 -7.89
C ALA A 34 14.73 -11.78 -8.06
N THR A 35 14.14 -11.29 -6.97
CA THR A 35 13.05 -10.31 -7.02
C THR A 35 13.50 -9.00 -7.68
N ILE A 36 14.70 -8.50 -7.35
CA ILE A 36 15.28 -7.28 -7.97
C ILE A 36 15.41 -7.45 -9.48
N GLU A 37 15.91 -8.61 -9.95
CA GLU A 37 16.04 -8.91 -11.38
C GLU A 37 14.65 -8.98 -12.07
N GLN A 38 13.66 -9.63 -11.46
CA GLN A 38 12.31 -9.69 -12.02
C GLN A 38 11.69 -8.30 -12.22
N VAL A 39 11.86 -7.38 -11.26
CA VAL A 39 11.34 -6.01 -11.39
C VAL A 39 12.08 -5.24 -12.49
N ARG A 40 13.33 -5.57 -12.78
CA ARG A 40 14.11 -4.99 -13.89
C ARG A 40 13.52 -5.33 -15.26
N GLU A 41 12.89 -6.51 -15.40
CA GLU A 41 12.17 -6.89 -16.62
C GLU A 41 10.85 -6.12 -16.81
N GLY A 42 10.37 -5.44 -15.77
CA GLY A 42 9.10 -4.71 -15.78
C GLY A 42 7.90 -5.57 -15.41
N GLY A 43 6.70 -4.96 -15.53
CA GLY A 43 5.44 -5.64 -15.22
C GLY A 43 5.00 -5.52 -13.77
N PHE A 44 5.57 -4.60 -12.99
CA PHE A 44 5.27 -4.42 -11.58
C PHE A 44 4.67 -3.06 -11.27
N VAL A 45 3.90 -3.02 -10.18
CA VAL A 45 3.59 -1.79 -9.46
C VAL A 45 4.46 -1.74 -8.20
N ILE A 46 5.23 -0.67 -8.06
CA ILE A 46 6.15 -0.40 -6.98
C ILE A 46 5.49 0.63 -6.07
N TYR A 47 5.15 0.25 -4.84
CA TYR A 47 4.52 1.15 -3.88
C TYR A 47 5.52 1.53 -2.79
N MET A 48 5.91 2.80 -2.75
CA MET A 48 6.81 3.33 -1.73
C MET A 48 6.01 4.08 -0.66
N ARG A 49 6.11 3.66 0.60
CA ARG A 49 5.68 4.49 1.71
C ARG A 49 6.63 5.68 1.84
N HIS A 50 6.11 6.90 2.03
CA HIS A 50 6.90 8.11 2.28
C HIS A 50 7.97 7.89 3.37
N GLY A 51 8.99 8.75 3.43
CA GLY A 51 10.04 8.73 4.46
C GLY A 51 9.52 9.03 5.86
N SER A 52 10.38 8.86 6.86
CA SER A 52 10.05 9.06 8.28
C SER A 52 9.57 10.48 8.56
N THR A 53 8.59 10.59 9.46
CA THR A 53 7.90 11.85 9.76
C THR A 53 8.00 12.24 11.23
N ASP A 54 7.97 13.54 11.52
CA ASP A 54 7.98 14.10 12.87
C ASP A 54 6.60 13.95 13.53
N SER A 55 6.47 12.96 14.41
CA SER A 55 5.22 12.67 15.12
C SER A 55 4.85 13.75 16.15
N SER A 56 5.78 14.63 16.54
CA SER A 56 5.51 15.75 17.45
C SER A 56 4.73 16.88 16.78
N LYS A 57 4.68 16.87 15.44
CA LYS A 57 3.95 17.83 14.59
C LYS A 57 2.88 17.11 13.79
N PRO A 58 1.75 16.73 14.38
CA PRO A 58 0.69 15.99 13.68
C PRO A 58 0.05 16.84 12.58
N ASP A 59 -0.58 16.15 11.61
CA ASP A 59 -1.45 16.82 10.64
C ASP A 59 -2.52 17.64 11.38
N ARG A 60 -2.81 18.86 10.92
CA ARG A 60 -3.89 19.69 11.47
C ARG A 60 -5.24 19.04 11.20
N PHE A 61 -6.04 18.86 12.25
CA PHE A 61 -7.35 18.24 12.17
C PHE A 61 -8.46 19.29 12.31
N PRO A 62 -9.65 19.19 11.71
CA PRO A 62 -10.12 18.06 10.89
C PRO A 62 -9.71 18.13 9.40
N GLN A 63 -9.20 19.26 8.93
CA GLN A 63 -8.84 19.44 7.53
C GLN A 63 -7.37 19.82 7.37
N VAL A 64 -6.71 19.04 6.53
CA VAL A 64 -5.35 19.32 6.05
C VAL A 64 -5.44 20.23 4.84
N ASP A 65 -4.75 21.36 4.85
CA ASP A 65 -4.58 22.19 3.65
C ASP A 65 -3.48 21.59 2.77
N LEU A 66 -3.86 21.10 1.59
CA LEU A 66 -2.91 20.48 0.65
C LEU A 66 -1.95 21.50 0.00
N ASN A 67 -2.26 22.80 0.09
CA ASN A 67 -1.43 23.90 -0.43
C ASN A 67 -0.49 24.48 0.66
N ASP A 68 -0.73 24.17 1.93
CA ASP A 68 0.08 24.63 3.04
C ASP A 68 0.71 23.46 3.81
N CYS A 69 1.99 23.20 3.51
CA CYS A 69 2.75 22.12 4.16
C CYS A 69 2.97 22.37 5.66
N SER A 70 2.84 23.61 6.16
CA SER A 70 2.96 23.91 7.59
C SER A 70 1.82 23.33 8.43
N THR A 71 0.70 22.97 7.78
CA THR A 71 -0.45 22.32 8.41
C THR A 71 -0.35 20.79 8.43
N GLN A 72 0.70 20.25 7.82
CA GLN A 72 0.90 18.83 7.62
C GLN A 72 2.10 18.31 8.40
N ARG A 73 2.05 17.05 8.82
CA ARG A 73 3.16 16.38 9.47
C ARG A 73 4.35 16.29 8.50
N PRO A 74 5.49 16.96 8.82
CA PRO A 74 6.65 17.04 7.93
C PRO A 74 7.49 15.76 7.97
N LEU A 75 8.34 15.57 6.96
CA LEU A 75 9.44 14.61 7.05
C LEU A 75 10.47 15.06 8.11
N THR A 76 11.11 14.09 8.74
CA THR A 76 12.36 14.33 9.49
C THR A 76 13.53 14.39 8.51
N ASP A 77 14.70 14.86 8.97
CA ASP A 77 15.92 14.82 8.16
C ASP A 77 16.32 13.40 7.81
N GLU A 78 16.14 12.44 8.73
CA GLU A 78 16.30 11.02 8.45
C GLU A 78 15.31 10.55 7.37
N GLY A 79 14.06 10.98 7.44
CA GLY A 79 13.05 10.63 6.43
C GLY A 79 13.40 11.15 5.04
N ARG A 80 13.97 12.35 4.93
CA ARG A 80 14.51 12.93 3.70
C ARG A 80 15.66 12.08 3.14
N GLN A 81 16.58 11.71 4.02
CA GLN A 81 17.71 10.87 3.66
C GLN A 81 17.24 9.49 3.17
N VAL A 82 16.34 8.84 3.90
CA VAL A 82 15.74 7.55 3.51
C VAL A 82 15.09 7.63 2.13
N ALA A 83 14.27 8.67 1.87
CA ALA A 83 13.63 8.85 0.57
C ALA A 83 14.66 8.97 -0.57
N SER A 84 15.70 9.80 -0.37
CA SER A 84 16.80 9.96 -1.32
C SER A 84 17.54 8.64 -1.58
N ASP A 85 17.83 7.88 -0.53
CA ASP A 85 18.60 6.63 -0.64
C ASP A 85 17.79 5.51 -1.30
N VAL A 86 16.48 5.42 -1.04
CA VAL A 86 15.58 4.51 -1.77
C VAL A 86 15.55 4.87 -3.26
N GLY A 87 15.48 6.15 -3.61
CA GLY A 87 15.55 6.59 -5.01
C GLY A 87 16.87 6.21 -5.68
N LYS A 88 18.01 6.39 -5.00
CA LYS A 88 19.33 5.94 -5.49
C LYS A 88 19.38 4.43 -5.68
N ALA A 89 18.80 3.66 -4.73
CA ALA A 89 18.76 2.21 -4.81
C ALA A 89 17.92 1.72 -6.00
N ILE A 90 16.76 2.30 -6.24
CA ILE A 90 15.91 1.99 -7.41
C ILE A 90 16.64 2.29 -8.73
N ARG A 91 17.34 3.42 -8.82
CA ARG A 91 18.18 3.73 -10.00
C ARG A 91 19.32 2.73 -10.17
N ARG A 92 20.01 2.36 -9.08
CA ARG A 92 21.08 1.35 -9.10
C ARG A 92 20.55 -0.03 -9.48
N ALA A 93 19.33 -0.39 -9.07
CA ALA A 93 18.65 -1.60 -9.50
C ALA A 93 18.26 -1.58 -11.00
N ARG A 94 18.34 -0.42 -11.67
CA ARG A 94 17.98 -0.21 -13.09
C ARG A 94 16.53 -0.58 -13.38
N TRP A 95 15.63 -0.28 -12.45
CA TRP A 95 14.21 -0.53 -12.65
C TRP A 95 13.61 0.48 -13.64
N PRO A 96 13.05 0.02 -14.75
CA PRO A 96 12.41 0.92 -15.72
C PRO A 96 11.08 1.43 -15.14
N ILE A 97 10.94 2.75 -14.99
CA ILE A 97 9.74 3.41 -14.47
C ILE A 97 9.08 4.22 -15.59
N ALA A 98 7.84 3.87 -15.96
CA ALA A 98 7.08 4.59 -16.98
C ALA A 98 6.27 5.76 -16.41
N GLU A 99 5.76 5.62 -15.19
CA GLU A 99 4.99 6.66 -14.52
C GLU A 99 5.22 6.65 -13.00
N ILE A 100 5.13 7.82 -12.39
CA ILE A 100 5.21 8.00 -10.94
C ILE A 100 3.97 8.74 -10.49
N LEU A 101 3.16 8.11 -9.64
CA LEU A 101 1.95 8.66 -9.04
C LEU A 101 2.19 8.95 -7.57
N VAL A 102 1.79 10.13 -7.10
CA VAL A 102 2.15 10.58 -5.75
C VAL A 102 0.91 11.10 -5.01
N SER A 103 0.81 10.77 -3.73
CA SER A 103 -0.17 11.37 -2.84
C SER A 103 -0.07 12.89 -2.82
N PRO A 104 -1.18 13.64 -2.71
CA PRO A 104 -1.15 15.09 -2.64
C PRO A 104 -0.54 15.65 -1.34
N LEU A 105 -0.33 14.82 -0.29
CA LEU A 105 0.26 15.29 0.96
C LEU A 105 1.75 15.61 0.80
N CYS A 106 2.19 16.68 1.47
CA CYS A 106 3.54 17.23 1.34
C CYS A 106 4.64 16.20 1.60
N ARG A 107 4.51 15.36 2.65
CA ARG A 107 5.49 14.31 2.97
C ARG A 107 5.68 13.28 1.85
N ALA A 108 4.63 12.97 1.10
CA ALA A 108 4.74 12.06 -0.03
C ALA A 108 5.33 12.74 -1.26
N ARG A 109 4.93 13.98 -1.55
CA ARG A 109 5.50 14.80 -2.63
C ARG A 109 6.99 15.05 -2.41
N GLU A 110 7.38 15.47 -1.21
CA GLU A 110 8.78 15.71 -0.82
C GLU A 110 9.60 14.41 -0.93
N SER A 111 9.05 13.26 -0.48
CA SER A 111 9.71 11.96 -0.63
C SER A 111 9.92 11.60 -2.11
N ALA A 112 8.90 11.83 -2.95
CA ALA A 112 8.99 11.56 -4.38
C ALA A 112 10.02 12.48 -5.08
N GLU A 113 10.03 13.75 -4.73
CA GLU A 113 10.97 14.74 -5.28
C GLU A 113 12.42 14.39 -4.94
N LEU A 114 12.69 14.07 -3.67
CA LEU A 114 14.02 13.65 -3.21
C LEU A 114 14.49 12.33 -3.84
N ALA A 115 13.56 11.40 -4.08
CA ALA A 115 13.87 10.10 -4.66
C ALA A 115 14.00 10.15 -6.19
N PHE A 116 13.14 10.87 -6.90
CA PHE A 116 12.94 10.74 -8.34
C PHE A 116 12.97 12.08 -9.10
N GLY A 117 13.09 13.22 -8.41
CA GLY A 117 12.98 14.55 -9.02
C GLY A 117 11.51 14.93 -9.28
N SER A 118 11.30 15.91 -10.17
CA SER A 118 9.98 16.52 -10.40
C SER A 118 9.09 15.77 -11.42
N GLY A 119 9.55 14.64 -11.97
CA GLY A 119 8.86 13.89 -13.04
C GLY A 119 7.71 12.99 -12.54
N PHE A 120 6.83 13.47 -11.65
CA PHE A 120 5.70 12.71 -11.13
C PHE A 120 4.36 13.45 -11.29
N ALA A 121 3.27 12.68 -11.28
CA ALA A 121 1.91 13.20 -11.26
C ALA A 121 1.28 13.04 -9.87
N VAL A 122 0.68 14.12 -9.35
CA VAL A 122 -0.10 14.07 -8.10
C VAL A 122 -1.46 13.42 -8.38
N HIS A 123 -1.79 12.38 -7.63
CA HIS A 123 -3.07 11.70 -7.74
C HIS A 123 -3.97 12.03 -6.54
N PRO A 124 -5.09 12.76 -6.73
CA PRO A 124 -5.89 13.31 -5.64
C PRO A 124 -6.47 12.24 -4.69
N GLN A 125 -6.72 11.02 -5.18
CA GLN A 125 -7.27 9.92 -4.38
C GLN A 125 -6.21 9.05 -3.69
N LEU A 126 -4.91 9.40 -3.72
CA LEU A 126 -3.87 8.75 -2.91
C LEU A 126 -3.70 9.44 -1.54
N MET A 127 -4.79 9.96 -0.97
CA MET A 127 -4.81 10.60 0.34
C MET A 127 -4.43 9.64 1.47
N TYR A 128 -3.97 10.19 2.59
CA TYR A 128 -3.75 9.45 3.82
C TYR A 128 -5.10 9.04 4.45
N SER A 129 -5.42 7.75 4.44
CA SER A 129 -6.71 7.25 4.92
C SER A 129 -6.79 7.04 6.44
N GLY A 130 -5.67 7.12 7.16
CA GLY A 130 -5.61 6.79 8.59
C GLY A 130 -6.47 7.65 9.53
N ASN A 131 -6.86 8.85 9.10
CA ASN A 131 -7.72 9.76 9.88
C ASN A 131 -9.13 9.91 9.29
N MET A 132 -9.47 9.08 8.29
CA MET A 132 -10.76 9.13 7.59
C MET A 132 -11.78 8.20 8.25
N THR A 133 -13.05 8.55 8.17
CA THR A 133 -14.16 7.64 8.47
C THR A 133 -14.26 6.54 7.40
N ASP A 134 -14.95 5.45 7.70
CA ASP A 134 -15.08 4.34 6.75
C ASP A 134 -15.69 4.75 5.39
N PRO A 135 -16.74 5.62 5.31
CA PRO A 135 -17.20 6.13 4.03
C PRO A 135 -16.15 6.94 3.25
N GLU A 136 -15.36 7.77 3.94
CA GLU A 136 -14.33 8.60 3.31
C GLU A 136 -13.15 7.77 2.78
N LYS A 137 -12.85 6.62 3.40
CA LYS A 137 -11.81 5.70 2.93
C LYS A 137 -12.15 5.00 1.62
N GLN A 138 -13.44 4.78 1.32
CA GLN A 138 -13.87 3.98 0.18
C GLN A 138 -13.28 4.43 -1.16
N PRO A 139 -13.33 5.72 -1.56
CA PRO A 139 -12.73 6.17 -2.81
C PRO A 139 -11.20 6.04 -2.83
N VAL A 140 -10.54 6.22 -1.69
CA VAL A 140 -9.08 6.05 -1.55
C VAL A 140 -8.70 4.58 -1.70
N ALA A 141 -9.39 3.67 -1.02
CA ALA A 141 -9.16 2.24 -1.10
C ALA A 141 -9.48 1.68 -2.50
N ALA A 142 -10.59 2.11 -3.11
CA ALA A 142 -10.96 1.73 -4.48
C ALA A 142 -9.90 2.17 -5.49
N THR A 143 -9.44 3.42 -5.40
CA THR A 143 -8.37 3.94 -6.26
C THR A 143 -7.06 3.18 -6.04
N THR A 144 -6.68 2.93 -4.79
CA THR A 144 -5.46 2.17 -4.48
C THR A 144 -5.53 0.76 -5.09
N ARG A 145 -6.66 0.04 -4.95
CA ARG A 145 -6.86 -1.26 -5.60
C ARG A 145 -6.73 -1.20 -7.11
N LEU A 146 -7.40 -0.21 -7.72
CA LEU A 146 -7.36 -0.01 -9.17
C LEU A 146 -5.92 0.21 -9.66
N LEU A 147 -5.16 1.08 -9.00
CA LEU A 147 -3.78 1.40 -9.39
C LEU A 147 -2.83 0.21 -9.20
N LEU A 148 -3.05 -0.62 -8.17
CA LEU A 148 -2.29 -1.85 -7.95
C LEU A 148 -2.62 -2.94 -8.99
N ALA A 149 -3.88 -2.99 -9.45
CA ALA A 149 -4.37 -4.00 -10.38
C ALA A 149 -4.18 -3.63 -11.87
N LYS A 150 -4.17 -2.32 -12.19
CA LYS A 150 -4.10 -1.85 -13.58
C LYS A 150 -2.77 -2.25 -14.22
N PRO A 151 -2.77 -2.95 -15.36
CA PRO A 151 -1.56 -3.30 -16.08
C PRO A 151 -0.65 -2.12 -16.36
N VAL A 152 0.65 -2.37 -16.44
CA VAL A 152 1.68 -1.40 -16.80
C VAL A 152 2.12 -1.63 -18.25
N PRO A 153 2.69 -0.61 -18.94
CA PRO A 153 3.24 -0.81 -20.27
C PRO A 153 4.34 -1.88 -20.28
N PRO A 154 4.53 -2.62 -21.38
CA PRO A 154 5.58 -3.63 -21.49
C PRO A 154 6.98 -3.10 -21.10
N ALA A 155 7.79 -3.96 -20.49
CA ALA A 155 9.16 -3.65 -20.06
C ALA A 155 9.27 -2.39 -19.17
N SER A 156 8.23 -2.06 -18.42
CA SER A 156 8.22 -0.91 -17.51
C SER A 156 7.46 -1.22 -16.21
N ASN A 157 7.57 -0.32 -15.24
CA ASN A 157 6.87 -0.40 -13.97
C ASN A 157 6.12 0.93 -13.70
N ARG A 158 5.07 0.85 -12.88
CA ARG A 158 4.44 2.01 -12.24
C ARG A 158 5.01 2.16 -10.84
N LEU A 159 5.32 3.40 -10.44
CA LEU A 159 5.72 3.72 -9.08
C LEU A 159 4.65 4.58 -8.42
N ILE A 160 4.31 4.26 -7.17
CA ILE A 160 3.36 4.99 -6.35
C ILE A 160 4.07 5.41 -5.07
N VAL A 161 4.00 6.69 -4.70
CA VAL A 161 4.50 7.18 -3.40
C VAL A 161 3.31 7.66 -2.57
N ALA A 162 3.00 6.92 -1.50
CA ALA A 162 1.82 7.20 -0.68
C ALA A 162 2.00 6.71 0.78
N HIS A 163 0.95 6.16 1.39
CA HIS A 163 0.85 5.96 2.84
C HIS A 163 0.55 4.52 3.22
N ALA A 164 1.04 4.09 4.40
CA ALA A 164 0.80 2.73 4.90
C ALA A 164 -0.69 2.40 5.14
N PRO A 165 -1.54 3.30 5.68
CA PRO A 165 -2.97 3.00 5.87
C PRO A 165 -3.69 2.62 4.57
N ASN A 166 -3.30 3.16 3.42
CA ASN A 166 -3.90 2.81 2.13
C ASN A 166 -3.75 1.31 1.81
N LEU A 167 -2.59 0.71 2.07
CA LEU A 167 -2.39 -0.74 1.90
C LEU A 167 -3.07 -1.53 3.02
N MET A 168 -3.15 -0.98 4.24
CA MET A 168 -3.90 -1.60 5.33
C MET A 168 -5.39 -1.72 4.98
N ASP A 169 -5.99 -0.67 4.42
CA ASP A 169 -7.40 -0.67 4.02
C ASP A 169 -7.68 -1.59 2.81
N VAL A 170 -6.67 -1.85 1.97
CA VAL A 170 -6.82 -2.66 0.75
C VAL A 170 -6.56 -4.14 0.98
N MET A 171 -5.59 -4.49 1.83
CA MET A 171 -5.10 -5.87 1.95
C MET A 171 -4.64 -6.26 3.37
N GLY A 172 -4.91 -5.45 4.39
CA GLY A 172 -4.53 -5.75 5.78
C GLY A 172 -3.03 -5.60 6.05
N TYR A 173 -2.27 -4.93 5.18
CA TYR A 173 -0.83 -4.76 5.33
C TYR A 173 -0.42 -3.32 5.63
N PHE A 174 0.31 -3.13 6.73
CA PHE A 174 0.86 -1.83 7.11
C PHE A 174 2.39 -1.86 6.97
N PRO A 175 2.98 -1.44 5.83
CA PRO A 175 4.42 -1.52 5.60
C PRO A 175 5.21 -0.69 6.63
N LYS A 176 6.21 -1.33 7.26
CA LYS A 176 7.12 -0.75 8.24
C LYS A 176 8.57 -1.15 7.93
N PRO A 177 9.55 -0.23 8.22
CA PRO A 177 9.43 1.17 8.61
C PRO A 177 8.96 2.08 7.47
N GLU A 178 8.91 3.41 7.69
CA GLU A 178 8.74 4.40 6.62
C GLU A 178 9.86 4.27 5.59
N GLY A 179 9.54 4.55 4.32
CA GLY A 179 10.45 4.30 3.20
C GLY A 179 10.44 2.85 2.69
N THR A 180 9.68 1.94 3.31
CA THR A 180 9.51 0.58 2.78
C THR A 180 8.87 0.62 1.39
N VAL A 181 9.45 -0.15 0.48
CA VAL A 181 8.94 -0.39 -0.87
C VAL A 181 8.22 -1.72 -0.90
N VAL A 182 7.04 -1.75 -1.50
CA VAL A 182 6.19 -2.94 -1.64
C VAL A 182 5.97 -3.23 -3.12
N LEU A 183 6.15 -4.46 -3.53
CA LEU A 183 6.10 -4.89 -4.92
C LEU A 183 4.82 -5.68 -5.19
N PHE A 184 4.13 -5.31 -6.25
CA PHE A 184 2.91 -5.97 -6.71
C PHE A 184 3.00 -6.36 -8.17
N ARG A 185 2.34 -7.47 -8.53
CA ARG A 185 2.08 -7.84 -9.92
C ARG A 185 0.62 -7.53 -10.23
N PRO A 186 0.35 -6.63 -11.18
CA PRO A 186 -1.01 -6.32 -11.62
C PRO A 186 -1.59 -7.43 -12.49
N HIS A 187 -2.87 -7.75 -12.30
CA HIS A 187 -3.60 -8.78 -13.05
C HIS A 187 -4.89 -8.23 -13.70
N GLY A 188 -5.02 -6.91 -13.87
CA GLY A 188 -6.22 -6.29 -14.42
C GLY A 188 -7.47 -6.59 -13.59
N ASP A 189 -8.51 -7.07 -14.23
CA ASP A 189 -9.79 -7.38 -13.56
C ASP A 189 -9.67 -8.50 -12.53
N ALA A 190 -8.64 -9.34 -12.60
CA ALA A 190 -8.33 -10.35 -11.59
C ALA A 190 -7.63 -9.77 -10.34
N GLY A 191 -7.39 -8.45 -10.29
CA GLY A 191 -6.81 -7.77 -9.15
C GLY A 191 -5.28 -7.64 -9.22
N PHE A 192 -4.61 -7.89 -8.12
CA PHE A 192 -3.15 -7.81 -8.01
C PHE A 192 -2.61 -8.88 -7.05
N GLU A 193 -1.35 -9.22 -7.22
CA GLU A 193 -0.61 -10.11 -6.32
C GLU A 193 0.45 -9.34 -5.55
N TYR A 194 0.49 -9.53 -4.22
CA TYR A 194 1.61 -9.07 -3.39
C TYR A 194 2.81 -9.99 -3.60
N ILE A 195 3.94 -9.43 -3.99
CA ILE A 195 5.16 -10.19 -4.28
C ILE A 195 6.11 -10.17 -3.09
N ALA A 196 6.56 -8.98 -2.67
CA ALA A 196 7.50 -8.83 -1.58
C ALA A 196 7.58 -7.37 -1.10
N SER A 197 8.21 -7.17 0.06
CA SER A 197 8.59 -5.88 0.62
C SER A 197 10.11 -5.71 0.65
N ILE A 198 10.58 -4.46 0.63
CA ILE A 198 11.99 -4.08 0.78
C ILE A 198 12.05 -2.96 1.82
N ALA A 199 12.56 -3.24 3.00
CA ALA A 199 12.83 -2.21 3.98
C ALA A 199 14.08 -1.39 3.58
N PRO A 200 14.19 -0.09 3.97
CA PRO A 200 15.31 0.76 3.56
C PRO A 200 16.70 0.16 3.80
N LYS A 201 16.87 -0.54 4.91
CA LYS A 201 18.17 -1.15 5.27
C LYS A 201 18.56 -2.38 4.41
N GLN A 202 17.61 -3.00 3.71
CA GLN A 202 17.84 -4.21 2.92
C GLN A 202 18.47 -3.91 1.55
N TRP A 203 18.33 -2.69 1.04
CA TRP A 203 18.82 -2.33 -0.28
C TRP A 203 20.33 -2.59 -0.46
N ALA A 204 21.12 -2.29 0.57
CA ALA A 204 22.58 -2.49 0.51
C ALA A 204 22.97 -3.95 0.25
N GLU A 205 22.22 -4.91 0.81
CA GLU A 205 22.46 -6.34 0.61
C GLU A 205 21.90 -6.84 -0.72
N LEU A 206 20.71 -6.37 -1.11
CA LEU A 206 20.05 -6.81 -2.35
C LEU A 206 20.80 -6.35 -3.61
N LEU A 207 21.61 -5.28 -3.53
CA LEU A 207 22.34 -4.68 -4.66
C LEU A 207 23.85 -4.99 -4.67
N LYS A 208 24.32 -5.94 -3.84
CA LYS A 208 25.67 -6.49 -3.94
C LYS A 208 25.77 -7.44 -5.12
#